data_c78acd8519bc09b6e80e2a4a1cb7fcce
#
_entry.id   c78acd8519bc09b6e80e2a4a1cb7fcce
#
_cell.length_a   1.000
_cell.length_b   1.000
_cell.length_c   1.000
_cell.angle_alpha   90.00
_cell.angle_beta   90.00
_cell.angle_gamma   90.00
#
_symmetry.space_group_name_H-M   'P 1'
#
loop_
_entity.id
_entity.type
_entity.pdbx_description
1 polymer ?
#
loop_
_entity_poly.entity_id
_entity_poly.type
_entity_poly.pdbx_seq_one_letter_code
_entity_poly.pdbx_strand_id
1 'polypeptide(L)'
;MNFNGNLNISLKAPPDLQFFIPTYVFATPVLGGQAAFSLLGAYGRNPTTVSGTLTGSLGGPGFTIGGSRTDTTWGWGDLVPQFSLRWNKGTDNWMVYITGDIPVGAYDPDRLANIGIGHGAIDAGGGYTYFNPQTGHEFSAVLGFTYNFENPDTNYKNGVDMHLDWGISQFLTKEWQLGFVGYLYDQVSCDSGGGDRLGCFESRVIGVGPQLGHIFKVSDDYQGYVNLKGYKEFDSAHRPEGWNVWATLVISPAAQEQKPPETKRPRIVK
;
A
#
# COMPACT_ATOMS: atom_id res chain seq x y z
N MET A 1 35.33 36.04 -3.95
CA MET A 1 35.45 34.82 -4.76
C MET A 1 34.04 34.23 -4.88
N ASN A 2 33.47 34.17 -6.06
CA ASN A 2 32.14 33.60 -6.24
C ASN A 2 32.28 32.13 -6.64
N PHE A 3 31.72 31.26 -5.82
CA PHE A 3 31.57 29.82 -6.17
C PHE A 3 30.33 29.68 -7.05
N ASN A 4 30.49 29.06 -8.20
CA ASN A 4 29.38 28.68 -9.07
C ASN A 4 29.43 27.15 -9.23
N GLY A 5 28.41 26.46 -8.73
CA GLY A 5 28.39 25.01 -8.72
C GLY A 5 26.99 24.43 -8.65
N ASN A 6 26.89 23.13 -8.97
CA ASN A 6 25.66 22.35 -8.94
C ASN A 6 25.88 21.10 -8.07
N LEU A 7 25.00 20.87 -7.10
CA LEU A 7 24.96 19.67 -6.29
C LEU A 7 23.78 18.82 -6.70
N ASN A 8 24.06 17.62 -7.24
CA ASN A 8 23.07 16.61 -7.53
C ASN A 8 23.10 15.55 -6.44
N ILE A 9 21.96 15.29 -5.82
CA ILE A 9 21.78 14.20 -4.84
C ILE A 9 20.75 13.24 -5.38
N SER A 10 21.02 11.94 -5.33
CA SER A 10 20.07 10.88 -5.66
C SER A 10 19.91 9.89 -4.53
N LEU A 11 18.70 9.45 -4.31
CA LEU A 11 18.31 8.42 -3.35
C LEU A 11 17.77 7.21 -4.10
N LYS A 12 18.23 6.02 -3.75
CA LYS A 12 17.73 4.75 -4.27
C LYS A 12 17.48 3.80 -3.09
N ALA A 13 16.26 3.29 -2.97
CA ALA A 13 15.85 2.38 -1.91
C ALA A 13 14.90 1.31 -2.47
N PRO A 14 15.41 0.19 -3.05
CA PRO A 14 14.62 -0.93 -3.54
C PRO A 14 14.41 -1.97 -2.41
N PRO A 15 13.36 -1.91 -1.61
CA PRO A 15 13.11 -2.88 -0.56
C PRO A 15 12.63 -4.21 -1.13
N ASP A 16 13.00 -5.31 -0.46
CA ASP A 16 12.43 -6.64 -0.65
C ASP A 16 11.72 -7.02 0.65
N LEU A 17 10.39 -6.96 0.67
CA LEU A 17 9.57 -7.18 1.86
C LEU A 17 8.56 -8.30 1.63
N GLN A 18 8.33 -9.09 2.66
CA GLN A 18 7.25 -10.05 2.77
C GLN A 18 6.23 -9.55 3.78
N PHE A 19 4.96 -9.57 3.39
CA PHE A 19 3.86 -9.09 4.22
C PHE A 19 3.01 -10.27 4.69
N PHE A 20 2.62 -10.26 5.97
CA PHE A 20 1.75 -11.23 6.60
C PHE A 20 0.52 -10.49 7.12
N ILE A 21 -0.67 -10.88 6.66
CA ILE A 21 -1.91 -10.16 6.96
C ILE A 21 -2.99 -11.13 7.43
N PRO A 22 -2.85 -11.73 8.66
CA PRO A 22 -3.94 -12.50 9.23
C PRO A 22 -5.17 -11.61 9.38
N THR A 23 -6.31 -12.12 8.91
CA THR A 23 -7.58 -11.40 8.93
C THR A 23 -8.65 -12.24 9.59
N TYR A 24 -9.32 -11.67 10.58
CA TYR A 24 -10.51 -12.26 11.23
C TYR A 24 -11.76 -11.54 10.75
N VAL A 25 -12.69 -12.31 10.19
CA VAL A 25 -13.98 -11.80 9.72
C VAL A 25 -15.02 -12.17 10.77
N PHE A 26 -15.72 -11.17 11.31
CA PHE A 26 -16.73 -11.38 12.34
C PHE A 26 -18.00 -12.01 11.74
N ALA A 27 -18.51 -13.06 12.35
CA ALA A 27 -19.70 -13.74 11.88
C ALA A 27 -20.98 -12.90 12.04
N THR A 28 -21.02 -12.05 13.07
CA THR A 28 -22.18 -11.20 13.35
C THR A 28 -22.07 -9.89 12.58
N PRO A 29 -23.08 -9.51 11.78
CA PRO A 29 -23.08 -8.21 11.10
C PRO A 29 -23.06 -7.05 12.08
N VAL A 30 -22.30 -5.99 11.74
CA VAL A 30 -22.24 -4.72 12.48
C VAL A 30 -22.80 -3.65 11.57
N LEU A 31 -23.77 -2.86 12.05
CA LEU A 31 -24.44 -1.82 11.25
C LEU A 31 -24.91 -2.31 9.86
N GLY A 32 -25.36 -3.57 9.80
CA GLY A 32 -25.79 -4.20 8.55
C GLY A 32 -24.65 -4.60 7.59
N GLY A 33 -23.41 -4.43 7.97
CA GLY A 33 -22.21 -4.77 7.20
C GLY A 33 -21.40 -5.88 7.85
N GLN A 34 -20.49 -6.46 7.12
CA GLN A 34 -19.53 -7.45 7.60
C GLN A 34 -18.26 -6.76 8.09
N ALA A 35 -17.99 -6.91 9.39
CA ALA A 35 -16.81 -6.37 10.04
C ALA A 35 -15.63 -7.35 9.89
N ALA A 36 -14.42 -6.81 9.77
CA ALA A 36 -13.18 -7.58 9.81
C ALA A 36 -12.08 -6.81 10.55
N PHE A 37 -11.20 -7.58 11.19
CA PHE A 37 -9.96 -7.09 11.79
C PHE A 37 -8.78 -7.78 11.10
N SER A 38 -7.79 -7.00 10.69
CA SER A 38 -6.55 -7.47 10.11
C SER A 38 -5.36 -6.91 10.89
N LEU A 39 -4.28 -7.66 10.94
CA LEU A 39 -3.01 -7.20 11.47
C LEU A 39 -1.92 -7.44 10.41
N LEU A 40 -1.38 -6.36 9.86
CA LEU A 40 -0.27 -6.46 8.92
C LEU A 40 1.05 -6.38 9.68
N GLY A 41 1.98 -7.26 9.33
CA GLY A 41 3.39 -7.19 9.68
C GLY A 41 4.24 -7.43 8.43
N ALA A 42 5.39 -6.78 8.37
CA ALA A 42 6.33 -6.92 7.27
C ALA A 42 7.67 -7.46 7.79
N TYR A 43 8.36 -8.28 6.98
CA TYR A 43 9.72 -8.70 7.23
C TYR A 43 10.53 -8.69 5.94
N GLY A 44 11.77 -8.23 6.00
CA GLY A 44 12.65 -8.26 4.85
C GLY A 44 13.84 -7.34 4.97
N ARG A 45 14.26 -6.82 3.82
CA ARG A 45 15.43 -5.92 3.75
C ARG A 45 15.12 -4.64 3.00
N ASN A 46 15.79 -3.57 3.40
CA ASN A 46 15.78 -2.29 2.71
C ASN A 46 17.23 -1.83 2.44
N PRO A 47 17.78 -2.07 1.23
CA PRO A 47 19.04 -1.47 0.83
C PRO A 47 18.79 -0.03 0.37
N THR A 48 19.42 0.94 1.03
CA THR A 48 19.31 2.36 0.70
C THR A 48 20.66 2.91 0.29
N THR A 49 20.71 3.58 -0.86
CA THR A 49 21.93 4.23 -1.38
C THR A 49 21.65 5.72 -1.60
N VAL A 50 22.51 6.56 -1.01
CA VAL A 50 22.58 8.00 -1.33
C VAL A 50 23.84 8.24 -2.15
N SER A 51 23.71 8.96 -3.26
CA SER A 51 24.82 9.38 -4.08
C SER A 51 24.77 10.90 -4.26
N GLY A 52 25.92 11.55 -4.21
CA GLY A 52 26.06 12.98 -4.42
C GLY A 52 27.16 13.30 -5.42
N THR A 53 26.92 14.29 -6.29
CA THR A 53 27.92 14.83 -7.22
C THR A 53 27.90 16.35 -7.15
N LEU A 54 29.02 16.94 -6.77
CA LEU A 54 29.25 18.38 -6.78
C LEU A 54 30.10 18.74 -8.00
N THR A 55 29.58 19.58 -8.88
CA THR A 55 30.32 20.19 -9.99
C THR A 55 30.43 21.68 -9.75
N GLY A 56 31.58 22.27 -10.05
CA GLY A 56 31.73 23.70 -9.85
C GLY A 56 33.04 24.26 -10.39
N SER A 57 33.20 25.59 -10.30
CA SER A 57 34.43 26.31 -10.58
C SER A 57 34.64 27.44 -9.58
N LEU A 58 35.92 27.72 -9.30
CA LEU A 58 36.39 28.78 -8.41
C LEU A 58 37.16 29.86 -9.19
N GLY A 59 36.67 30.22 -10.40
CA GLY A 59 37.35 31.18 -11.27
C GLY A 59 38.51 30.58 -12.09
N GLY A 60 38.54 29.23 -12.22
CA GLY A 60 39.49 28.45 -12.99
C GLY A 60 38.86 27.22 -13.63
N PRO A 61 39.64 26.19 -13.97
CA PRO A 61 39.09 24.93 -14.48
C PRO A 61 38.01 24.36 -13.54
N GLY A 62 36.94 23.82 -14.16
CA GLY A 62 35.87 23.16 -13.40
C GLY A 62 36.37 21.89 -12.69
N PHE A 63 35.72 21.53 -11.59
CA PHE A 63 35.94 20.27 -10.89
C PHE A 63 34.62 19.49 -10.72
N THR A 64 34.75 18.17 -10.57
CA THR A 64 33.66 17.28 -10.22
C THR A 64 34.12 16.36 -9.09
N ILE A 65 33.36 16.35 -8.00
CA ILE A 65 33.59 15.46 -6.85
C ILE A 65 32.30 14.69 -6.62
N GLY A 66 32.39 13.35 -6.54
CA GLY A 66 31.23 12.50 -6.28
C GLY A 66 31.55 11.42 -5.24
N GLY A 67 30.50 10.94 -4.61
CA GLY A 67 30.56 9.84 -3.67
C GLY A 67 29.19 9.18 -3.48
N SER A 68 29.21 7.96 -2.93
CA SER A 68 27.99 7.25 -2.57
C SER A 68 28.18 6.49 -1.25
N ARG A 69 27.10 6.35 -0.52
CA ARG A 69 27.02 5.50 0.69
C ARG A 69 25.81 4.60 0.55
N THR A 70 25.99 3.29 0.80
CA THR A 70 24.93 2.30 0.88
C THR A 70 24.85 1.76 2.30
N ASP A 71 23.64 1.63 2.81
CA ASP A 71 23.32 0.93 4.04
C ASP A 71 22.21 -0.08 3.77
N THR A 72 22.13 -1.16 4.56
CA THR A 72 21.09 -2.18 4.43
C THR A 72 20.59 -2.62 5.79
N THR A 73 19.29 -2.50 6.01
CA THR A 73 18.64 -3.02 7.22
C THR A 73 17.84 -4.26 6.88
N TRP A 74 17.97 -5.29 7.72
CA TRP A 74 17.13 -6.47 7.78
C TRP A 74 16.32 -6.45 9.06
N GLY A 75 15.04 -6.79 9.00
CA GLY A 75 14.24 -6.89 10.21
C GLY A 75 12.73 -6.89 9.95
N TRP A 76 12.00 -6.76 11.04
CA TRP A 76 10.55 -6.55 11.01
C TRP A 76 10.24 -5.08 10.77
N GLY A 77 9.19 -4.83 10.03
CA GLY A 77 8.55 -3.52 9.91
C GLY A 77 7.59 -3.26 11.07
N ASP A 78 6.91 -2.14 10.99
CA ASP A 78 5.90 -1.75 11.95
C ASP A 78 4.68 -2.67 11.89
N LEU A 79 3.85 -2.66 12.94
CA LEU A 79 2.58 -3.37 12.98
C LEU A 79 1.46 -2.43 12.56
N VAL A 80 0.62 -2.90 11.64
CA VAL A 80 -0.48 -2.10 11.08
C VAL A 80 -1.81 -2.82 11.33
N PRO A 81 -2.49 -2.55 12.49
CA PRO A 81 -3.83 -3.05 12.75
C PRO A 81 -4.84 -2.29 11.88
N GLN A 82 -5.82 -3.02 11.34
CA GLN A 82 -6.89 -2.43 10.55
C GLN A 82 -8.24 -3.00 10.94
N PHE A 83 -9.23 -2.14 11.11
CA PHE A 83 -10.64 -2.49 11.14
C PHE A 83 -11.31 -2.05 9.85
N SER A 84 -12.16 -2.92 9.31
CA SER A 84 -12.96 -2.60 8.14
C SER A 84 -14.40 -3.05 8.30
N LEU A 85 -15.32 -2.33 7.65
CA LEU A 85 -16.73 -2.66 7.59
C LEU A 85 -17.17 -2.59 6.13
N ARG A 86 -17.77 -3.67 5.64
CA ARG A 86 -18.14 -3.86 4.24
C ARG A 86 -19.62 -4.13 4.08
N TRP A 87 -20.23 -3.54 3.06
CA TRP A 87 -21.61 -3.77 2.66
C TRP A 87 -21.65 -4.24 1.23
N ASN A 88 -22.54 -5.19 0.95
CA ASN A 88 -22.81 -5.69 -0.40
C ASN A 88 -24.28 -5.42 -0.77
N LYS A 89 -24.51 -4.94 -1.97
CA LYS A 89 -25.83 -4.80 -2.59
C LYS A 89 -25.77 -5.21 -4.05
N GLY A 90 -25.85 -6.52 -4.29
CA GLY A 90 -25.75 -7.07 -5.64
C GLY A 90 -24.36 -6.89 -6.26
N THR A 91 -24.26 -6.07 -7.28
CA THR A 91 -22.98 -5.77 -7.95
C THR A 91 -22.14 -4.73 -7.22
N ASP A 92 -22.73 -4.00 -6.30
CA ASP A 92 -22.13 -2.85 -5.65
C ASP A 92 -21.68 -3.21 -4.25
N ASN A 93 -20.43 -2.88 -3.91
CA ASN A 93 -19.82 -3.14 -2.62
C ASN A 93 -19.18 -1.86 -2.10
N TRP A 94 -19.40 -1.55 -0.85
CA TRP A 94 -18.80 -0.42 -0.17
C TRP A 94 -17.97 -0.90 1.01
N MET A 95 -16.96 -0.14 1.33
CA MET A 95 -16.11 -0.37 2.50
C MET A 95 -15.77 0.96 3.16
N VAL A 96 -15.72 0.95 4.49
CA VAL A 96 -14.98 1.95 5.26
C VAL A 96 -13.95 1.22 6.11
N TYR A 97 -12.85 1.89 6.39
CA TYR A 97 -11.81 1.34 7.25
C TYR A 97 -11.17 2.43 8.11
N ILE A 98 -10.58 1.98 9.20
CA ILE A 98 -9.60 2.71 9.99
C ILE A 98 -8.40 1.79 10.22
N THR A 99 -7.22 2.33 10.06
CA THR A 99 -5.96 1.63 10.30
C THR A 99 -4.97 2.55 11.00
N GLY A 100 -3.86 2.04 11.45
CA GLY A 100 -2.82 2.84 12.06
C GLY A 100 -1.48 2.13 11.98
N ASP A 101 -0.43 2.87 12.20
CA ASP A 101 0.93 2.37 12.29
C ASP A 101 1.39 2.39 13.76
N ILE A 102 1.86 1.24 14.25
CA ILE A 102 2.48 1.07 15.56
C ILE A 102 3.99 0.92 15.34
N PRO A 103 4.81 1.92 15.69
CA PRO A 103 6.24 1.98 15.35
C PRO A 103 7.08 1.06 16.23
N VAL A 104 7.00 -0.25 15.94
CA VAL A 104 7.77 -1.31 16.64
C VAL A 104 8.80 -1.98 15.71
N GLY A 105 8.90 -1.54 14.48
CA GLY A 105 9.79 -2.09 13.47
C GLY A 105 11.25 -1.67 13.67
N ALA A 106 12.09 -2.21 12.79
CA ALA A 106 13.53 -1.92 12.78
C ALA A 106 13.78 -0.47 12.30
N TYR A 107 13.95 0.43 13.26
CA TYR A 107 14.22 1.84 13.05
C TYR A 107 15.39 2.32 13.93
N ASP A 108 16.25 3.14 13.34
CA ASP A 108 17.37 3.82 14.00
C ASP A 108 17.59 5.16 13.25
N PRO A 109 17.44 6.32 13.92
CA PRO A 109 17.56 7.63 13.28
C PRO A 109 18.97 7.92 12.74
N ASP A 110 20.00 7.24 13.21
CA ASP A 110 21.38 7.40 12.75
C ASP A 110 21.71 6.54 11.52
N ARG A 111 20.79 5.67 11.09
CA ARG A 111 20.96 4.84 9.91
C ARG A 111 20.35 5.47 8.67
N LEU A 112 20.96 5.17 7.53
CA LEU A 112 20.42 5.54 6.22
C LEU A 112 19.24 4.64 5.81
N ALA A 113 19.29 3.36 6.18
CA ALA A 113 18.28 2.37 5.83
C ALA A 113 17.48 1.94 7.06
N ASN A 114 16.16 2.05 7.00
CA ASN A 114 15.22 1.60 8.01
C ASN A 114 14.10 0.77 7.36
N ILE A 115 13.40 -0.07 8.12
CA ILE A 115 12.18 -0.78 7.71
C ILE A 115 10.97 -0.17 8.41
N GLY A 116 11.07 0.07 9.72
CA GLY A 116 10.11 0.89 10.46
C GLY A 116 10.24 2.37 10.11
N ILE A 117 9.15 3.13 10.27
CA ILE A 117 9.12 4.57 9.96
C ILE A 117 9.48 5.46 11.16
N GLY A 118 9.57 4.88 12.36
CA GLY A 118 9.98 5.58 13.58
C GLY A 118 8.93 6.49 14.21
N HIS A 119 7.70 6.49 13.68
CA HIS A 119 6.57 7.23 14.26
C HIS A 119 5.26 6.50 14.01
N GLY A 120 4.26 6.78 14.82
CA GLY A 120 2.93 6.24 14.61
C GLY A 120 2.16 7.05 13.58
N ALA A 121 1.10 6.44 13.04
CA ALA A 121 0.15 7.11 12.15
C ALA A 121 -1.27 6.57 12.38
N ILE A 122 -2.27 7.35 11.97
CA ILE A 122 -3.66 6.92 11.85
C ILE A 122 -4.12 7.21 10.43
N ASP A 123 -4.75 6.23 9.80
CA ASP A 123 -5.31 6.34 8.48
C ASP A 123 -6.78 5.92 8.49
N ALA A 124 -7.59 6.60 7.71
CA ALA A 124 -8.98 6.23 7.53
C ALA A 124 -9.43 6.53 6.10
N GLY A 125 -10.33 5.70 5.61
CA GLY A 125 -10.82 5.86 4.25
C GLY A 125 -12.04 5.04 3.93
N GLY A 126 -12.38 5.06 2.64
CA GLY A 126 -13.48 4.31 2.09
C GLY A 126 -13.17 3.72 0.72
N GLY A 127 -13.88 2.67 0.39
CA GLY A 127 -13.72 2.00 -0.89
C GLY A 127 -15.05 1.63 -1.50
N TYR A 128 -15.02 1.50 -2.81
CA TYR A 128 -16.12 1.02 -3.62
C TYR A 128 -15.62 -0.03 -4.60
N THR A 129 -16.38 -1.11 -4.75
CA THR A 129 -16.15 -2.12 -5.78
C THR A 129 -17.44 -2.40 -6.52
N TYR A 130 -17.43 -2.19 -7.82
CA TYR A 130 -18.42 -2.76 -8.73
C TYR A 130 -17.89 -4.11 -9.23
N PHE A 131 -18.68 -5.15 -9.06
CA PHE A 131 -18.39 -6.47 -9.63
C PHE A 131 -19.65 -7.12 -10.21
N ASN A 132 -19.62 -7.40 -11.49
CA ASN A 132 -20.71 -8.10 -12.17
C ASN A 132 -20.27 -9.54 -12.53
N PRO A 133 -20.75 -10.56 -11.79
CA PRO A 133 -20.32 -11.95 -12.01
C PRO A 133 -20.82 -12.55 -13.34
N GLN A 134 -21.82 -11.95 -13.99
CA GLN A 134 -22.32 -12.42 -15.29
C GLN A 134 -21.43 -11.96 -16.44
N THR A 135 -20.94 -10.72 -16.38
CA THR A 135 -20.06 -10.15 -17.42
C THR A 135 -18.58 -10.29 -17.07
N GLY A 136 -18.26 -10.53 -15.81
CA GLY A 136 -16.89 -10.59 -15.30
C GLY A 136 -16.19 -9.23 -15.17
N HIS A 137 -16.91 -8.12 -15.35
CA HIS A 137 -16.33 -6.79 -15.17
C HIS A 137 -16.19 -6.45 -13.69
N GLU A 138 -15.03 -5.90 -13.32
CA GLU A 138 -14.75 -5.36 -12.00
C GLU A 138 -14.14 -3.96 -12.14
N PHE A 139 -14.55 -3.08 -11.22
CA PHE A 139 -13.90 -1.81 -10.93
C PHE A 139 -13.82 -1.64 -9.41
N SER A 140 -12.65 -1.33 -8.90
CA SER A 140 -12.43 -1.07 -7.47
C SER A 140 -11.66 0.22 -7.28
N ALA A 141 -12.01 0.97 -6.24
CA ALA A 141 -11.24 2.14 -5.80
C ALA A 141 -11.30 2.28 -4.28
N VAL A 142 -10.19 2.71 -3.68
CA VAL A 142 -10.08 3.03 -2.25
C VAL A 142 -9.39 4.37 -2.12
N LEU A 143 -10.01 5.29 -1.40
CA LEU A 143 -9.44 6.60 -1.04
C LEU A 143 -9.26 6.66 0.47
N GLY A 144 -8.09 7.06 0.92
CA GLY A 144 -7.78 7.25 2.33
C GLY A 144 -6.88 8.45 2.59
N PHE A 145 -6.83 8.82 3.87
CA PHE A 145 -5.99 9.91 4.38
C PHE A 145 -5.26 9.44 5.63
N THR A 146 -3.95 9.66 5.64
CA THR A 146 -3.05 9.31 6.75
C THR A 146 -2.65 10.57 7.51
N TYR A 147 -2.87 10.59 8.81
CA TYR A 147 -2.32 11.57 9.73
C TYR A 147 -1.11 10.98 10.43
N ASN A 148 0.04 11.58 10.21
CA ASN A 148 1.31 11.17 10.80
C ASN A 148 1.51 11.84 12.16
N PHE A 149 1.99 11.08 13.17
CA PHE A 149 2.48 11.66 14.42
C PHE A 149 3.93 12.13 14.24
N GLU A 150 4.39 12.96 15.18
CA GLU A 150 5.78 13.38 15.19
C GLU A 150 6.70 12.20 15.53
N ASN A 151 7.81 12.09 14.80
CA ASN A 151 8.87 11.16 15.13
C ASN A 151 9.65 11.72 16.33
N PRO A 152 9.65 11.02 17.48
CA PRO A 152 10.25 11.54 18.72
C PRO A 152 11.78 11.67 18.67
N ASP A 153 12.45 10.89 17.80
CA ASP A 153 13.92 10.90 17.71
C ASP A 153 14.42 12.06 16.85
N THR A 154 13.64 12.45 15.83
CA THR A 154 14.03 13.51 14.89
C THR A 154 13.25 14.79 15.07
N ASN A 155 12.16 14.79 15.85
CA ASN A 155 11.18 15.88 16.00
C ASN A 155 10.61 16.32 14.62
N TYR A 156 10.57 15.42 13.67
CA TYR A 156 10.01 15.64 12.34
C TYR A 156 8.63 15.04 12.26
N LYS A 157 7.71 15.76 11.64
CA LYS A 157 6.35 15.31 11.42
C LYS A 157 5.98 15.49 9.96
N ASN A 158 5.72 14.37 9.29
CA ASN A 158 5.18 14.38 7.93
C ASN A 158 3.81 15.02 7.90
N GLY A 159 3.49 15.68 6.81
CA GLY A 159 2.16 16.20 6.55
C GLY A 159 1.09 15.10 6.45
N VAL A 160 -0.13 15.50 6.12
CA VAL A 160 -1.22 14.56 5.85
C VAL A 160 -1.03 13.99 4.44
N ASP A 161 -1.11 12.68 4.32
CA ASP A 161 -1.02 11.97 3.06
C ASP A 161 -2.41 11.58 2.57
N MET A 162 -2.66 11.75 1.29
CA MET A 162 -3.80 11.19 0.57
C MET A 162 -3.30 10.02 -0.28
N HIS A 163 -4.04 8.93 -0.29
CA HIS A 163 -3.79 7.84 -1.22
C HIS A 163 -5.08 7.37 -1.89
N LEU A 164 -4.98 7.11 -3.17
CA LEU A 164 -6.04 6.52 -3.98
C LEU A 164 -5.48 5.29 -4.67
N ASP A 165 -6.05 4.12 -4.36
CA ASP A 165 -5.77 2.88 -5.06
C ASP A 165 -6.96 2.50 -5.93
N TRP A 166 -6.71 2.05 -7.16
CA TRP A 166 -7.77 1.64 -8.06
C TRP A 166 -7.39 0.41 -8.90
N GLY A 167 -8.39 -0.30 -9.38
CA GLY A 167 -8.24 -1.42 -10.29
C GLY A 167 -9.44 -1.57 -11.21
N ILE A 168 -9.16 -1.97 -12.45
CA ILE A 168 -10.16 -2.40 -13.41
C ILE A 168 -9.78 -3.78 -13.93
N SER A 169 -10.72 -4.69 -13.97
CA SER A 169 -10.46 -6.08 -14.32
C SER A 169 -11.56 -6.70 -15.12
N GLN A 170 -11.17 -7.69 -15.92
CA GLN A 170 -12.04 -8.63 -16.58
C GLN A 170 -11.77 -10.04 -16.07
N PHE A 171 -12.77 -10.68 -15.50
CA PHE A 171 -12.74 -12.12 -15.27
C PHE A 171 -12.99 -12.83 -16.60
N LEU A 172 -11.96 -13.49 -17.13
CA LEU A 172 -12.00 -14.24 -18.37
C LEU A 172 -12.74 -15.57 -18.18
N THR A 173 -12.63 -16.13 -16.98
CA THR A 173 -13.32 -17.30 -16.48
C THR A 173 -13.72 -17.05 -15.02
N LYS A 174 -14.34 -18.03 -14.35
CA LYS A 174 -14.59 -17.94 -12.90
C LYS A 174 -13.31 -17.91 -12.06
N GLU A 175 -12.19 -18.29 -12.66
CA GLU A 175 -10.90 -18.48 -11.97
C GLU A 175 -9.86 -17.43 -12.39
N TRP A 176 -9.87 -16.97 -13.64
CA TRP A 176 -8.83 -16.10 -14.18
C TRP A 176 -9.31 -14.66 -14.35
N GLN A 177 -8.53 -13.75 -13.80
CA GLN A 177 -8.74 -12.29 -13.86
C GLN A 177 -7.52 -11.63 -14.51
N LEU A 178 -7.78 -10.73 -15.45
CA LEU A 178 -6.76 -9.87 -16.07
C LEU A 178 -7.23 -8.42 -15.98
N GLY A 179 -6.31 -7.49 -15.69
CA GLY A 179 -6.69 -6.09 -15.56
C GLY A 179 -5.51 -5.14 -15.44
N PHE A 180 -5.86 -3.92 -15.08
CA PHE A 180 -4.93 -2.84 -14.77
C PHE A 180 -5.20 -2.33 -13.36
N VAL A 181 -4.15 -1.91 -12.70
CA VAL A 181 -4.16 -1.32 -11.37
C VAL A 181 -3.36 -0.02 -11.37
N GLY A 182 -3.67 0.85 -10.45
CA GLY A 182 -2.90 2.04 -10.24
C GLY A 182 -3.07 2.59 -8.85
N TYR A 183 -2.21 3.52 -8.50
CA TYR A 183 -2.30 4.30 -7.28
C TYR A 183 -1.84 5.73 -7.53
N LEU A 184 -2.36 6.63 -6.72
CA LEU A 184 -1.89 7.99 -6.51
C LEU A 184 -1.59 8.14 -5.02
N TYR A 185 -0.39 8.56 -4.70
CA TYR A 185 -0.01 9.06 -3.39
C TYR A 185 0.32 10.53 -3.52
N ASP A 186 -0.23 11.35 -2.63
CA ASP A 186 -0.02 12.80 -2.62
C ASP A 186 -0.07 13.31 -1.17
N GLN A 187 1.01 13.92 -0.72
CA GLN A 187 1.03 14.59 0.57
C GLN A 187 0.35 15.95 0.41
N VAL A 188 -0.81 16.12 1.06
CA VAL A 188 -1.71 17.26 0.86
C VAL A 188 -1.54 18.37 1.89
N SER A 189 -0.57 18.23 2.80
CA SER A 189 -0.17 19.30 3.71
C SER A 189 1.32 19.26 3.98
N CYS A 190 1.88 20.42 4.32
CA CYS A 190 3.30 20.55 4.62
C CYS A 190 3.75 19.70 5.82
N ASP A 191 5.01 19.33 5.80
CA ASP A 191 5.74 18.82 6.94
C ASP A 191 5.83 19.88 8.05
N SER A 192 6.18 19.45 9.26
CA SER A 192 6.27 20.32 10.42
C SER A 192 7.17 19.71 11.52
N GLY A 193 7.26 20.39 12.67
CA GLY A 193 8.06 19.95 13.79
C GLY A 193 9.44 20.60 13.82
N GLY A 194 10.18 20.42 14.94
CA GLY A 194 11.50 21.01 15.12
C GLY A 194 12.60 20.43 14.21
N GLY A 195 12.35 19.25 13.64
CA GLY A 195 13.23 18.59 12.67
C GLY A 195 13.06 19.07 11.24
N ASP A 196 11.99 19.77 10.93
CA ASP A 196 11.76 20.37 9.61
C ASP A 196 12.64 21.62 9.42
N ARG A 197 13.81 21.41 8.80
CA ARG A 197 14.81 22.46 8.56
C ARG A 197 14.90 22.92 7.11
N LEU A 198 14.28 22.19 6.20
CA LEU A 198 14.40 22.42 4.76
C LEU A 198 13.11 22.95 4.14
N GLY A 199 12.03 22.92 4.89
CA GLY A 199 10.70 23.39 4.46
C GLY A 199 9.81 22.27 3.96
N CYS A 200 8.67 22.67 3.41
CA CYS A 200 7.61 21.78 2.99
C CYS A 200 8.01 20.88 1.82
N PHE A 201 8.04 19.57 2.04
CA PHE A 201 8.21 18.56 1.01
C PHE A 201 6.90 17.81 0.78
N GLU A 202 5.99 18.40 0.03
CA GLU A 202 4.78 17.70 -0.40
C GLU A 202 5.17 16.62 -1.43
N SER A 203 5.25 15.38 -0.97
CA SER A 203 5.68 14.26 -1.80
C SER A 203 4.51 13.68 -2.59
N ARG A 204 4.77 13.30 -3.87
CA ARG A 204 3.76 12.73 -4.76
C ARG A 204 4.36 11.64 -5.63
N VAL A 205 3.55 10.64 -5.99
CA VAL A 205 3.86 9.68 -7.04
C VAL A 205 2.58 9.03 -7.57
N ILE A 206 2.59 8.70 -8.85
CA ILE A 206 1.55 7.92 -9.51
C ILE A 206 2.17 6.62 -10.01
N GLY A 207 1.48 5.50 -9.80
CA GLY A 207 1.86 4.20 -10.32
C GLY A 207 0.72 3.56 -11.10
N VAL A 208 1.04 2.94 -12.25
CA VAL A 208 0.08 2.14 -13.02
C VAL A 208 0.74 0.89 -13.55
N GLY A 209 -0.05 -0.16 -13.77
CA GLY A 209 0.44 -1.36 -14.40
C GLY A 209 -0.56 -2.49 -14.50
N PRO A 210 -0.16 -3.63 -15.09
CA PRO A 210 -1.02 -4.78 -15.26
C PRO A 210 -1.21 -5.57 -13.97
N GLN A 211 -2.31 -6.32 -13.90
CA GLN A 211 -2.53 -7.37 -12.91
C GLN A 211 -3.04 -8.65 -13.54
N LEU A 212 -2.67 -9.78 -12.95
CA LEU A 212 -3.14 -11.12 -13.27
C LEU A 212 -3.54 -11.82 -11.98
N GLY A 213 -4.76 -12.30 -11.90
CA GLY A 213 -5.29 -13.03 -10.74
C GLY A 213 -5.75 -14.42 -11.12
N HIS A 214 -5.61 -15.37 -10.20
CA HIS A 214 -6.10 -16.73 -10.35
C HIS A 214 -6.66 -17.25 -9.03
N ILE A 215 -7.94 -17.65 -9.08
CA ILE A 215 -8.64 -18.32 -7.99
C ILE A 215 -8.49 -19.84 -8.18
N PHE A 216 -8.14 -20.55 -7.13
CA PHE A 216 -7.98 -21.99 -7.16
C PHE A 216 -8.53 -22.66 -5.90
N LYS A 217 -8.90 -23.91 -6.03
CA LYS A 217 -9.37 -24.72 -4.90
C LYS A 217 -8.17 -25.22 -4.11
N VAL A 218 -8.18 -25.01 -2.79
CA VAL A 218 -7.19 -25.56 -1.84
C VAL A 218 -7.74 -26.85 -1.24
N SER A 219 -9.00 -26.83 -0.79
CA SER A 219 -9.75 -27.98 -0.28
C SER A 219 -11.25 -27.77 -0.51
N ASP A 220 -12.10 -28.66 0.04
CA ASP A 220 -13.56 -28.45 -0.05
C ASP A 220 -14.02 -27.23 0.76
N ASP A 221 -13.31 -26.88 1.82
CA ASP A 221 -13.65 -25.78 2.72
C ASP A 221 -12.85 -24.50 2.44
N TYR A 222 -11.80 -24.55 1.62
CA TYR A 222 -10.90 -23.42 1.40
C TYR A 222 -10.60 -23.19 -0.08
N GLN A 223 -10.54 -21.93 -0.44
CA GLN A 223 -10.07 -21.44 -1.75
C GLN A 223 -8.81 -20.60 -1.60
N GLY A 224 -8.00 -20.59 -2.63
CA GLY A 224 -6.83 -19.75 -2.77
C GLY A 224 -7.04 -18.70 -3.84
N TYR A 225 -6.41 -17.55 -3.69
CA TYR A 225 -6.28 -16.53 -4.72
C TYR A 225 -4.84 -16.09 -4.80
N VAL A 226 -4.24 -16.20 -5.97
CA VAL A 226 -2.93 -15.63 -6.26
C VAL A 226 -3.10 -14.44 -7.20
N ASN A 227 -2.38 -13.35 -6.93
CA ASN A 227 -2.40 -12.17 -7.77
C ASN A 227 -0.98 -11.64 -7.96
N LEU A 228 -0.64 -11.35 -9.21
CA LEU A 228 0.60 -10.69 -9.59
C LEU A 228 0.28 -9.30 -10.15
N LYS A 229 0.91 -8.27 -9.60
CA LYS A 229 0.79 -6.87 -10.02
C LYS A 229 2.16 -6.31 -10.31
N GLY A 230 2.26 -5.51 -11.35
CA GLY A 230 3.46 -4.71 -11.60
C GLY A 230 3.05 -3.25 -11.79
N TYR A 231 3.87 -2.33 -11.26
CA TYR A 231 3.63 -0.90 -11.42
C TYR A 231 4.85 -0.23 -12.00
N LYS A 232 4.63 0.70 -12.93
CA LYS A 232 5.60 1.71 -13.32
C LYS A 232 5.16 3.04 -12.71
N GLU A 233 6.07 3.64 -11.95
CA GLU A 233 5.87 4.94 -11.34
C GLU A 233 6.27 6.07 -12.28
N PHE A 234 5.62 7.22 -12.12
CA PHE A 234 5.86 8.46 -12.84
C PHE A 234 5.25 9.65 -12.07
N ASP A 235 5.54 10.87 -12.52
CA ASP A 235 5.09 12.13 -11.90
C ASP A 235 5.47 12.21 -10.42
N SER A 236 6.70 11.83 -10.10
CA SER A 236 7.20 11.89 -8.73
C SER A 236 7.66 13.30 -8.34
N ALA A 237 7.34 13.71 -7.12
CA ALA A 237 7.84 14.92 -6.48
C ALA A 237 8.36 14.55 -5.08
N HIS A 238 9.57 15.01 -4.73
CA HIS A 238 10.22 14.84 -3.42
C HIS A 238 10.30 13.39 -2.89
N ARG A 239 10.28 12.41 -3.80
CA ARG A 239 10.45 10.98 -3.47
C ARG A 239 11.03 10.20 -4.65
N PRO A 240 11.62 9.02 -4.40
CA PRO A 240 12.07 8.14 -5.47
C PRO A 240 10.93 7.70 -6.39
N GLU A 241 11.28 7.48 -7.66
CA GLU A 241 10.42 6.94 -8.71
C GLU A 241 11.05 5.66 -9.26
N GLY A 242 10.23 4.67 -9.59
CA GLY A 242 10.77 3.42 -10.10
C GLY A 242 9.74 2.49 -10.72
N TRP A 243 9.89 1.24 -10.40
CA TRP A 243 8.92 0.17 -10.66
C TRP A 243 8.89 -0.77 -9.48
N ASN A 244 7.76 -1.42 -9.27
CA ASN A 244 7.61 -2.44 -8.24
C ASN A 244 6.72 -3.59 -8.73
N VAL A 245 6.87 -4.75 -8.09
CA VAL A 245 6.10 -5.96 -8.39
C VAL A 245 5.61 -6.55 -7.07
N TRP A 246 4.35 -6.95 -7.06
CA TRP A 246 3.68 -7.57 -5.93
C TRP A 246 3.14 -8.93 -6.31
N ALA A 247 3.52 -9.95 -5.54
CA ALA A 247 2.90 -11.26 -5.57
C ALA A 247 2.11 -11.45 -4.30
N THR A 248 0.80 -11.68 -4.42
CA THR A 248 -0.11 -11.86 -3.28
C THR A 248 -0.70 -13.25 -3.32
N LEU A 249 -0.68 -13.94 -2.17
CA LEU A 249 -1.40 -15.19 -1.95
C LEU A 249 -2.39 -14.99 -0.82
N VAL A 250 -3.66 -15.29 -1.09
CA VAL A 250 -4.73 -15.28 -0.08
C VAL A 250 -5.30 -16.68 0.02
N ILE A 251 -5.47 -17.17 1.25
CA ILE A 251 -6.24 -18.38 1.55
C ILE A 251 -7.44 -17.96 2.38
N SER A 252 -8.63 -18.32 1.94
CA SER A 252 -9.89 -17.96 2.60
C SER A 252 -10.85 -19.15 2.60
N PRO A 253 -11.86 -19.16 3.50
CA PRO A 253 -12.96 -20.10 3.37
C PRO A 253 -13.58 -20.05 1.97
N ALA A 254 -13.92 -21.22 1.43
CA ALA A 254 -14.59 -21.31 0.14
C ALA A 254 -15.97 -20.64 0.21
N ALA A 255 -16.38 -19.96 -0.86
CA ALA A 255 -17.72 -19.42 -0.96
C ALA A 255 -18.73 -20.56 -0.88
N GLN A 256 -19.61 -20.53 0.11
CA GLN A 256 -20.69 -21.51 0.18
C GLN A 256 -21.67 -21.24 -0.97
N GLU A 257 -21.87 -22.22 -1.84
CA GLU A 257 -22.97 -22.16 -2.79
C GLU A 257 -24.27 -22.02 -1.98
N GLN A 258 -24.96 -20.89 -2.16
CA GLN A 258 -26.30 -20.72 -1.60
C GLN A 258 -27.18 -21.82 -2.21
N LYS A 259 -27.46 -22.86 -1.45
CA LYS A 259 -28.51 -23.83 -1.86
C LYS A 259 -29.78 -23.05 -2.12
N PRO A 260 -30.44 -23.25 -3.28
CA PRO A 260 -31.74 -22.64 -3.52
C PRO A 260 -32.67 -22.96 -2.35
N PRO A 261 -33.50 -22.02 -1.88
CA PRO A 261 -34.44 -22.28 -0.80
C PRO A 261 -35.26 -23.54 -1.15
N GLU A 262 -35.25 -24.52 -0.26
CA GLU A 262 -36.07 -25.71 -0.40
C GLU A 262 -37.54 -25.27 -0.57
N THR A 263 -38.06 -25.38 -1.78
CA THR A 263 -39.49 -25.19 -2.03
C THR A 263 -40.24 -26.30 -1.26
N LYS A 264 -40.77 -25.95 -0.10
CA LYS A 264 -41.67 -26.85 0.66
C LYS A 264 -42.81 -27.21 -0.29
N ARG A 265 -42.79 -28.42 -0.81
CA ARG A 265 -43.95 -28.96 -1.58
C ARG A 265 -45.17 -28.89 -0.69
N PRO A 266 -46.32 -28.35 -1.12
CA PRO A 266 -47.50 -28.34 -0.30
C PRO A 266 -47.90 -29.79 0.00
N ARG A 267 -48.09 -30.10 1.29
CA ARG A 267 -48.70 -31.38 1.71
C ARG A 267 -50.10 -31.43 1.15
N ILE A 268 -50.34 -32.30 0.19
CA ILE A 268 -51.71 -32.65 -0.21
C ILE A 268 -52.26 -33.52 0.93
N VAL A 269 -53.17 -32.93 1.73
CA VAL A 269 -53.99 -33.67 2.71
C VAL A 269 -55.12 -34.30 1.90
N LYS A 270 -55.15 -35.64 1.86
CA LYS A 270 -56.31 -36.39 1.33
C LYS A 270 -57.39 -36.55 2.39
#